data_5469fe207500cc532545bff9b5292965
#
_entry.id   5469fe207500cc532545bff9b5292965
#
_cell.length_a   1.000
_cell.length_b   1.000
_cell.length_c   1.000
_cell.angle_alpha   90.00
_cell.angle_beta   90.00
_cell.angle_gamma   90.00
#
_symmetry.space_group_name_H-M   'P 1'
#
loop_
_entity.id
_entity.type
_entity.pdbx_description
1 polymer ?
#
loop_
_entity_poly.entity_id
_entity_poly.type
_entity_poly.pdbx_seq_one_letter_code
_entity_poly.pdbx_strand_id
1 'polypeptide(L)'
;MKDYDFISLGEVLIDFIPTGRPRELSINFGGAVANVAVAVSRNGFKSAFCGMVGDDDFGKLIAETFFAENVDFLCPEFTSEATTTLAFVTLSDTGDRSFTFA
;
A
#
# COMPACT_ATOMS: atom_id res chain seq x y z
N MET A 1 1.52 -14.06 -22.66
CA MET A 1 1.10 -14.36 -21.27
C MET A 1 2.27 -14.10 -20.35
N LYS A 2 2.06 -13.33 -19.28
CA LYS A 2 3.09 -13.11 -18.27
C LYS A 2 3.04 -14.21 -17.23
N ASP A 3 4.19 -14.78 -16.93
CA ASP A 3 4.32 -15.76 -15.86
C ASP A 3 4.85 -15.06 -14.62
N TYR A 4 4.19 -15.28 -13.49
CA TYR A 4 4.59 -14.72 -12.21
C TYR A 4 5.12 -15.80 -11.27
N ASP A 5 6.13 -15.46 -10.51
CA ASP A 5 6.63 -16.33 -9.45
C ASP A 5 5.73 -16.20 -8.21
N PHE A 6 5.08 -15.04 -8.05
CA PHE A 6 4.26 -14.74 -6.89
C PHE A 6 3.15 -13.77 -7.25
N ILE A 7 1.94 -14.04 -6.79
CA ILE A 7 0.80 -13.12 -6.87
C ILE A 7 0.22 -12.97 -5.49
N SER A 8 0.17 -11.73 -5.01
CA SER A 8 -0.44 -11.37 -3.73
C SER A 8 -1.85 -10.84 -3.98
N LEU A 9 -2.80 -11.22 -3.14
CA LEU A 9 -4.19 -10.80 -3.26
C LEU A 9 -4.65 -10.22 -1.93
N GLY A 10 -5.24 -9.03 -1.97
CA GLY A 10 -5.81 -8.44 -0.77
C GLY A 10 -5.79 -6.93 -0.78
N GLU A 11 -5.58 -6.36 0.40
CA GLU A 11 -5.66 -4.92 0.62
C GLU A 11 -4.30 -4.24 0.51
N VAL A 12 -4.30 -3.07 -0.11
CA VAL A 12 -3.19 -2.12 -0.12
C VAL A 12 -3.73 -0.77 0.35
N LEU A 13 -2.93 -0.04 1.09
CA LEU A 13 -3.36 1.20 1.72
C LEU A 13 -2.21 2.19 1.89
N ILE A 14 -2.55 3.38 2.34
CA ILE A 14 -1.58 4.41 2.71
C ILE A 14 -1.58 4.57 4.23
N ASP A 15 -0.41 4.46 4.84
CA ASP A 15 -0.21 4.71 6.27
C ASP A 15 0.24 6.15 6.49
N PHE A 16 -0.45 6.86 7.38
CA PHE A 16 -0.03 8.17 7.87
C PHE A 16 0.61 7.98 9.23
N ILE A 17 1.91 8.23 9.33
CA ILE A 17 2.71 7.94 10.51
C ILE A 17 3.28 9.24 11.08
N PRO A 18 3.12 9.51 12.40
CA PRO A 18 3.72 10.69 13.02
C PRO A 18 5.24 10.71 12.86
N THR A 19 5.78 11.87 12.50
CA THR A 19 7.23 12.04 12.30
C THR A 19 7.97 12.44 13.58
N GLY A 20 7.21 12.78 14.64
CA GLY A 20 7.76 13.35 15.86
C GLY A 20 7.64 14.87 15.93
N ARG A 21 7.34 15.54 14.81
CA ARG A 21 7.08 16.98 14.76
C ARG A 21 5.60 17.23 14.93
N PRO A 22 5.19 18.33 15.63
CA PRO A 22 3.77 18.64 15.79
C PRO A 22 3.05 18.79 14.45
N ARG A 23 1.89 18.16 14.34
CA ARG A 23 1.00 18.25 13.17
C ARG A 23 1.65 17.83 11.86
N GLU A 24 2.62 16.89 11.92
CA GLU A 24 3.32 16.37 10.76
C GLU A 24 3.20 14.86 10.70
N LEU A 25 2.79 14.35 9.55
CA LEU A 25 2.65 12.92 9.28
C LEU A 25 3.43 12.56 8.01
N SER A 26 4.12 11.44 8.03
CA SER A 26 4.70 10.88 6.80
C SER A 26 3.68 9.99 6.09
N ILE A 27 3.72 10.00 4.77
CA ILE A 27 2.85 9.18 3.91
C ILE A 27 3.63 7.95 3.50
N ASN A 28 3.11 6.77 3.81
CA ASN A 28 3.80 5.52 3.55
C ASN A 28 2.88 4.51 2.86
N PHE A 29 3.42 3.80 1.87
CA PHE A 29 2.77 2.67 1.26
C PHE A 29 2.68 1.54 2.28
N GLY A 30 1.52 0.90 2.39
CA GLY A 30 1.28 -0.12 3.41
C GLY A 30 0.34 -1.23 2.97
N GLY A 31 0.10 -2.13 3.91
CA GLY A 31 -0.68 -3.35 3.69
C GLY A 31 0.24 -4.56 3.66
N ALA A 32 -0.03 -5.54 4.53
CA ALA A 32 0.86 -6.69 4.71
C ALA A 32 1.11 -7.46 3.41
N VAL A 33 0.03 -7.78 2.67
CA VAL A 33 0.16 -8.56 1.43
C VAL A 33 0.80 -7.76 0.30
N ALA A 34 0.60 -6.45 0.27
CA ALA A 34 1.24 -5.56 -0.70
C ALA A 34 2.75 -5.44 -0.41
N ASN A 35 3.13 -5.33 0.85
CA ASN A 35 4.53 -5.29 1.25
C ASN A 35 5.26 -6.59 0.91
N VAL A 36 4.60 -7.74 1.01
CA VAL A 36 5.17 -9.03 0.59
C VAL A 36 5.43 -9.03 -0.91
N ALA A 37 4.49 -8.53 -1.72
CA ALA A 37 4.66 -8.45 -3.17
C ALA A 37 5.89 -7.61 -3.54
N VAL A 38 6.10 -6.49 -2.87
CA VAL A 38 7.27 -5.63 -3.07
C VAL A 38 8.56 -6.36 -2.66
N ALA A 39 8.55 -7.03 -1.51
CA ALA A 39 9.72 -7.78 -1.04
C ALA A 39 10.12 -8.89 -2.01
N VAL A 40 9.15 -9.61 -2.56
CA VAL A 40 9.40 -10.67 -3.55
C VAL A 40 10.05 -10.08 -4.80
N SER A 41 9.54 -8.96 -5.30
CA SER A 41 10.11 -8.27 -6.46
C SER A 41 11.55 -7.83 -6.20
N ARG A 42 11.82 -7.27 -5.03
CA ARG A 42 13.16 -6.81 -4.65
C ARG A 42 14.18 -7.95 -4.57
N ASN A 43 13.72 -9.16 -4.38
CA ASN A 43 14.57 -10.35 -4.37
C ASN A 43 14.74 -10.99 -5.77
N GLY A 44 14.32 -10.30 -6.82
CA GLY A 44 14.57 -10.71 -8.19
C GLY A 44 13.51 -11.62 -8.81
N PHE A 45 12.39 -11.81 -8.13
CA PHE A 45 11.30 -12.65 -8.64
C PHE A 45 10.24 -11.80 -9.34
N LYS A 46 9.47 -12.42 -10.23
CA LYS A 46 8.35 -11.75 -10.91
C LYS A 46 7.15 -11.74 -9.99
N SER A 47 6.77 -10.56 -9.56
CA SER A 47 5.73 -10.34 -8.56
C SER A 47 4.56 -9.54 -9.13
N ALA A 48 3.36 -9.88 -8.68
CA ALA A 48 2.16 -9.12 -9.00
C ALA A 48 1.29 -8.97 -7.75
N PHE A 49 0.48 -7.94 -7.74
CA PHE A 49 -0.51 -7.69 -6.71
C PHE A 49 -1.89 -7.56 -7.36
N CYS A 50 -2.86 -8.27 -6.81
CA CYS A 50 -4.25 -8.18 -7.25
C CYS A 50 -5.08 -7.53 -6.15
N GLY A 51 -5.67 -6.39 -6.45
CA GLY A 51 -6.47 -5.65 -5.50
C GLY A 51 -7.03 -4.38 -6.12
N MET A 52 -7.66 -3.57 -5.27
CA MET A 52 -8.38 -2.38 -5.73
C MET A 52 -8.05 -1.18 -4.85
N VAL A 53 -7.88 -0.03 -5.50
CA VAL A 53 -7.75 1.26 -4.83
C VAL A 53 -8.81 2.21 -5.36
N GLY A 54 -9.04 3.30 -4.66
CA GLY A 54 -9.94 4.33 -5.15
C GLY A 54 -9.33 5.08 -6.35
N ASP A 55 -10.20 5.62 -7.19
CA ASP A 55 -9.80 6.51 -8.28
C ASP A 55 -9.54 7.90 -7.70
N ASP A 56 -8.45 8.02 -6.96
CA ASP A 56 -8.05 9.22 -6.24
C ASP A 56 -6.51 9.35 -6.24
N ASP A 57 -6.00 10.43 -5.68
CA ASP A 57 -4.56 10.71 -5.66
C ASP A 57 -3.77 9.66 -4.87
N PHE A 58 -4.35 9.11 -3.81
CA PHE A 58 -3.71 8.06 -3.03
C PHE A 58 -3.66 6.74 -3.81
N GLY A 59 -4.71 6.42 -4.56
CA GLY A 59 -4.72 5.26 -5.45
C GLY A 59 -3.65 5.37 -6.54
N LYS A 60 -3.48 6.56 -7.10
CA LYS A 60 -2.41 6.82 -8.07
C LYS A 60 -1.02 6.67 -7.46
N LEU A 61 -0.83 7.15 -6.23
CA LEU A 61 0.42 7.01 -5.52
C LEU A 61 0.77 5.52 -5.30
N ILE A 62 -0.21 4.70 -4.95
CA ILE A 62 -0.03 3.26 -4.81
C ILE A 62 0.38 2.62 -6.14
N ALA A 63 -0.29 2.97 -7.24
CA ALA A 63 0.03 2.44 -8.56
C ALA A 63 1.45 2.82 -8.99
N GLU A 64 1.86 4.05 -8.73
CA GLU A 64 3.22 4.53 -9.00
C GLU A 64 4.26 3.77 -8.17
N THR A 65 3.95 3.47 -6.92
CA THR A 65 4.83 2.71 -6.04
C THR A 65 5.02 1.29 -6.57
N PHE A 66 3.96 0.62 -6.97
CA PHE A 66 4.07 -0.71 -7.57
C PHE A 66 4.90 -0.68 -8.86
N PHE A 67 4.67 0.31 -9.70
CA PHE A 67 5.45 0.46 -10.93
C PHE A 67 6.94 0.64 -10.64
N ALA A 68 7.29 1.51 -9.69
CA ALA A 68 8.67 1.76 -9.30
C ALA A 68 9.34 0.51 -8.69
N GLU A 69 8.57 -0.36 -8.05
CA GLU A 69 9.05 -1.59 -7.43
C GLU A 69 8.97 -2.81 -8.34
N ASN A 70 8.60 -2.62 -9.61
CA ASN A 70 8.45 -3.69 -10.60
C ASN A 70 7.45 -4.77 -10.18
N VAL A 71 6.37 -4.36 -9.50
CA VAL A 71 5.23 -5.22 -9.18
C VAL A 71 4.11 -4.88 -10.14
N ASP A 72 3.58 -5.88 -10.84
CA ASP A 72 2.43 -5.65 -11.72
C ASP A 72 1.16 -5.51 -10.88
N PHE A 73 0.43 -4.42 -11.09
CA PHE A 73 -0.83 -4.15 -10.42
C PHE A 73 -1.98 -4.69 -11.29
N LEU A 74 -2.65 -5.75 -10.80
CA LEU A 74 -3.66 -6.48 -11.56
C LEU A 74 -5.08 -6.00 -11.25
N CYS A 75 -5.99 -6.33 -12.17
CA CYS A 75 -7.40 -5.96 -12.09
C CYS A 75 -8.13 -6.47 -10.86
N PRO A 76 -9.14 -5.75 -10.41
CA PRO A 76 -9.54 -4.42 -10.82
C PRO A 76 -8.71 -3.37 -10.10
N GLU A 77 -7.99 -2.56 -10.84
CA GLU A 77 -7.00 -1.62 -10.28
C GLU A 77 -7.64 -0.45 -9.55
N PHE A 78 -8.64 0.18 -10.16
CA PHE A 78 -9.25 1.40 -9.66
C PHE A 78 -10.76 1.27 -9.58
N THR A 79 -11.37 1.94 -8.58
CA THR A 79 -12.81 2.01 -8.43
C THR A 79 -13.26 3.44 -8.15
N SER A 80 -14.39 3.83 -8.72
CA SER A 80 -15.07 5.09 -8.37
C SER A 80 -16.07 4.92 -7.23
N GLU A 81 -16.27 3.69 -6.75
CA GLU A 81 -17.30 3.39 -5.74
C GLU A 81 -16.79 3.57 -4.30
N ALA A 82 -15.49 3.63 -4.11
CA ALA A 82 -14.89 3.79 -2.78
C ALA A 82 -13.56 4.55 -2.89
N THR A 83 -13.16 5.16 -1.78
CA THR A 83 -11.85 5.81 -1.69
C THR A 83 -10.77 4.79 -1.33
N THR A 84 -9.52 5.12 -1.65
CA THR A 84 -8.36 4.35 -1.18
C THR A 84 -8.36 4.30 0.34
N THR A 85 -8.08 3.14 0.92
CA THR A 85 -8.00 2.97 2.36
C THR A 85 -6.81 3.75 2.93
N LEU A 86 -7.08 4.53 3.96
CA LEU A 86 -6.07 5.29 4.70
C LEU A 86 -6.00 4.77 6.13
N ALA A 87 -4.80 4.61 6.65
CA ALA A 87 -4.59 4.22 8.04
C ALA A 87 -3.80 5.33 8.75
N PHE A 88 -4.35 5.81 9.85
CA PHE A 88 -3.68 6.82 10.68
C PHE A 88 -3.11 6.13 11.91
N VAL A 89 -1.81 6.21 12.08
CA VAL A 89 -1.09 5.58 13.18
C VAL A 89 -0.96 6.56 14.33
N THR A 90 -1.34 6.13 15.53
CA THR A 90 -1.17 6.88 16.77
C THR A 90 -0.20 6.12 17.66
N LEU A 91 0.76 6.83 18.24
CA LEU A 91 1.72 6.27 19.19
C LEU A 91 1.38 6.74 20.59
N SER A 92 1.32 5.79 21.55
CA SER A 92 1.17 6.12 22.97
C SER A 92 2.54 6.50 23.58
N ASP A 93 2.51 7.03 24.82
CA ASP A 93 3.74 7.37 25.56
C ASP A 93 4.64 6.15 25.80
N THR A 94 4.04 4.94 25.78
CA THR A 94 4.77 3.68 25.97
C THR A 94 5.21 3.05 24.65
N GLY A 95 4.97 3.71 23.51
CA GLY A 95 5.33 3.22 22.19
C GLY A 95 4.32 2.28 21.54
N ASP A 96 3.18 2.05 22.18
CA ASP A 96 2.12 1.23 21.60
C ASP A 96 1.47 1.96 20.43
N ARG A 97 1.17 1.19 19.37
CA ARG A 97 0.52 1.72 18.18
C ARG A 97 -0.97 1.42 18.19
N SER A 98 -1.75 2.39 17.77
CA SER A 98 -3.14 2.18 17.41
C SER A 98 -3.41 2.74 16.02
N PHE A 99 -4.46 2.23 15.38
CA PHE A 99 -4.78 2.58 14.00
C PHE A 99 -6.22 3.08 13.91
N THR A 100 -6.41 4.12 13.11
CA THR A 100 -7.73 4.61 12.68
C THR A 100 -7.79 4.51 11.18
N PHE A 101 -8.82 3.85 10.64
CA PHE A 101 -8.99 3.64 9.20
C PHE A 101 -10.04 4.58 8.64
N ALA A 102 -9.78 5.03 7.45
CA ALA A 102 -10.73 5.84 6.69
C ALA A 102 -10.93 5.27 5.27
#